data_e6314242641232f9cdae7476bf2bd16d
#
_entry.id   e6314242641232f9cdae7476bf2bd16d
#
_cell.length_a   1.000
_cell.length_b   1.000
_cell.length_c   1.000
_cell.angle_alpha   90.00
_cell.angle_beta   90.00
_cell.angle_gamma   90.00
#
_symmetry.space_group_name_H-M   'P 1'
#
loop_
_entity.id
_entity.type
_entity.pdbx_description
1 polymer ?
#
loop_
_entity_poly.entity_id
_entity_poly.type
_entity_poly.pdbx_seq_one_letter_code
_entity_poly.pdbx_strand_id
1 'polypeptide(L)'
;MQKNIYGSRLQSCRKENNEDDPAGSWDEGGFCSDRGAADPGVHQICFSVREDDTDNFSEATFQSNWSEERRNKNHCMCLGAYSLYKQRQKRGEIPKTDNELQCHAIPESALSEKYVRNWARWNGHEEKYELSQTFTHALSELCDQCGEQARTEEEREHMRGLCDRMRKFKREPTAI
;
A
#
# COMPACT_ATOMS: atom_id res chain seq x y z
N MET A 1 16.99 1.27 -12.17
CA MET A 1 15.87 0.31 -12.17
C MET A 1 15.39 0.18 -10.74
N GLN A 2 14.10 0.40 -10.48
CA GLN A 2 13.56 0.33 -9.11
C GLN A 2 13.42 -1.13 -8.66
N LYS A 3 13.64 -1.36 -7.36
CA LYS A 3 13.46 -2.65 -6.71
C LYS A 3 12.10 -2.71 -6.03
N ASN A 4 11.52 -3.90 -6.00
CA ASN A 4 10.35 -4.20 -5.19
C ASN A 4 10.75 -4.51 -3.74
N ILE A 5 9.77 -4.72 -2.87
CA ILE A 5 9.98 -5.01 -1.44
C ILE A 5 10.75 -6.31 -1.16
N TYR A 6 11.01 -7.13 -2.17
CA TYR A 6 11.84 -8.34 -2.07
C TYR A 6 13.28 -8.12 -2.54
N GLY A 7 13.67 -6.88 -2.90
CA GLY A 7 14.99 -6.58 -3.45
C GLY A 7 15.17 -6.94 -4.92
N SER A 8 14.18 -7.54 -5.56
CA SER A 8 14.14 -7.91 -6.97
C SER A 8 13.63 -6.75 -7.84
N ARG A 9 13.63 -6.92 -9.16
CA ARG A 9 13.09 -5.92 -10.07
C ARG A 9 11.60 -5.66 -9.79
N LEU A 10 11.21 -4.39 -9.71
CA LEU A 10 9.80 -3.98 -9.60
C LEU A 10 9.00 -4.52 -10.79
N GLN A 11 7.89 -5.17 -10.51
CA GLN A 11 6.96 -5.66 -11.53
C GLN A 11 5.85 -4.64 -11.79
N SER A 12 5.20 -4.74 -12.94
CA SER A 12 4.00 -3.95 -13.23
C SER A 12 2.86 -4.37 -12.30
N CYS A 13 2.08 -3.40 -11.87
CA CYS A 13 0.87 -3.62 -11.08
C CYS A 13 -0.32 -4.08 -11.95
N ARG A 14 -0.25 -3.89 -13.28
CA ARG A 14 -1.31 -4.33 -14.19
C ARG A 14 -1.53 -5.84 -14.10
N LYS A 15 -2.78 -6.26 -14.20
CA LYS A 15 -3.11 -7.66 -14.45
C LYS A 15 -2.59 -8.05 -15.84
N GLU A 16 -2.09 -9.26 -15.96
CA GLU A 16 -1.66 -9.80 -17.26
C GLU A 16 -2.81 -9.70 -18.27
N ASN A 17 -2.48 -9.24 -19.48
CA ASN A 17 -3.41 -9.10 -20.61
C ASN A 17 -4.53 -8.05 -20.47
N ASN A 18 -4.44 -7.12 -19.55
CA ASN A 18 -5.42 -6.04 -19.43
C ASN A 18 -4.76 -4.67 -19.67
N GLU A 19 -4.75 -4.21 -20.93
CA GLU A 19 -4.19 -2.92 -21.32
C GLU A 19 -4.98 -1.73 -20.76
N ASP A 20 -6.28 -1.93 -20.49
CA ASP A 20 -7.19 -0.93 -19.91
C ASP A 20 -7.14 -0.89 -18.38
N ASP A 21 -6.32 -1.72 -17.74
CA ASP A 21 -6.17 -1.69 -16.30
C ASP A 21 -5.55 -0.34 -15.87
N PRO A 22 -6.24 0.46 -15.05
CA PRO A 22 -5.74 1.76 -14.60
C PRO A 22 -4.60 1.63 -13.58
N ALA A 23 -4.12 0.43 -13.31
CA ALA A 23 -2.98 0.20 -12.44
C ALA A 23 -1.78 1.02 -12.91
N GLY A 24 -1.04 1.59 -11.98
CA GLY A 24 0.09 2.43 -12.29
C GLY A 24 -0.32 3.72 -13.00
N SER A 25 -1.40 4.34 -12.57
CA SER A 25 -1.94 5.59 -13.14
C SER A 25 -0.90 6.71 -13.35
N TRP A 26 0.27 6.57 -12.78
CA TRP A 26 1.38 7.51 -12.85
C TRP A 26 2.49 7.11 -13.83
N ASP A 27 2.42 5.90 -14.38
CA ASP A 27 3.45 5.33 -15.23
C ASP A 27 2.83 4.53 -16.36
N GLU A 28 3.23 4.80 -17.62
CA GLU A 28 2.69 4.13 -18.81
C GLU A 28 2.88 2.60 -18.77
N GLY A 29 3.95 2.14 -18.08
CA GLY A 29 4.22 0.71 -17.89
C GLY A 29 3.37 0.05 -16.80
N GLY A 30 2.50 0.79 -16.10
CA GLY A 30 1.69 0.28 -15.00
C GLY A 30 2.47 0.03 -13.70
N PHE A 31 3.60 0.70 -13.49
CA PHE A 31 4.43 0.56 -12.30
C PHE A 31 3.99 1.51 -11.20
N CYS A 32 3.90 1.02 -9.97
CA CYS A 32 3.71 1.82 -8.76
C CYS A 32 5.04 2.45 -8.33
N SER A 33 5.65 3.24 -9.22
CA SER A 33 7.00 3.76 -9.08
C SER A 33 7.12 4.85 -8.02
N ASP A 34 8.30 4.98 -7.39
CA ASP A 34 8.64 6.20 -6.63
C ASP A 34 8.84 7.37 -7.59
N ARG A 35 7.96 8.35 -7.52
CA ARG A 35 7.99 9.56 -8.35
C ARG A 35 8.37 10.81 -7.55
N GLY A 36 8.78 10.64 -6.31
CA GLY A 36 9.23 11.74 -5.47
C GLY A 36 8.17 12.83 -5.33
N ALA A 37 8.58 14.09 -5.53
CA ALA A 37 7.69 15.24 -5.39
C ALA A 37 6.58 15.33 -6.45
N ALA A 38 6.67 14.59 -7.55
CA ALA A 38 5.64 14.53 -8.58
C ALA A 38 4.42 13.70 -8.16
N ASP A 39 4.53 12.91 -7.09
CA ASP A 39 3.46 12.13 -6.50
C ASP A 39 3.33 12.41 -4.99
N PRO A 40 2.65 13.49 -4.59
CA PRO A 40 2.50 13.85 -3.19
C PRO A 40 1.66 12.83 -2.40
N GLY A 41 0.82 12.03 -3.06
CA GLY A 41 0.03 10.96 -2.45
C GLY A 41 0.83 9.69 -2.19
N VAL A 42 2.00 9.55 -2.81
CA VAL A 42 2.85 8.35 -2.72
C VAL A 42 2.09 7.07 -3.10
N HIS A 43 1.66 7.02 -4.36
CA HIS A 43 0.85 5.91 -4.91
C HIS A 43 1.73 4.69 -5.22
N GLN A 44 2.17 3.99 -4.18
CA GLN A 44 3.15 2.91 -4.26
C GLN A 44 2.62 1.54 -3.82
N ILE A 45 1.39 1.45 -3.32
CA ILE A 45 0.79 0.17 -2.92
C ILE A 45 -0.02 -0.41 -4.08
N CYS A 46 0.49 -1.47 -4.69
CA CYS A 46 -0.29 -2.20 -5.70
C CYS A 46 -1.37 -3.04 -5.03
N PHE A 47 -2.61 -2.67 -5.28
CA PHE A 47 -3.81 -3.20 -4.62
C PHE A 47 -4.79 -3.73 -5.67
N SER A 48 -5.36 -4.91 -5.44
CA SER A 48 -6.41 -5.48 -6.27
C SER A 48 -7.78 -5.11 -5.70
N VAL A 49 -8.58 -4.39 -6.49
CA VAL A 49 -9.98 -4.11 -6.15
C VAL A 49 -10.83 -5.30 -6.58
N ARG A 50 -11.39 -6.02 -5.63
CA ARG A 50 -12.24 -7.18 -5.89
C ARG A 50 -13.63 -6.74 -6.29
N GLU A 51 -14.34 -7.62 -7.00
CA GLU A 51 -15.71 -7.35 -7.45
C GLU A 51 -16.70 -7.21 -6.30
N ASP A 52 -16.49 -8.02 -5.26
CA ASP A 52 -17.36 -8.09 -4.08
C ASP A 52 -17.00 -7.03 -3.00
N ASP A 53 -15.90 -6.30 -3.16
CA ASP A 53 -15.39 -5.34 -2.18
C ASP A 53 -15.46 -3.88 -2.62
N THR A 54 -16.20 -3.61 -3.68
CA THR A 54 -16.18 -2.31 -4.37
C THR A 54 -16.50 -1.12 -3.47
N ASP A 55 -17.40 -1.28 -2.53
CA ASP A 55 -17.85 -0.18 -1.67
C ASP A 55 -16.96 0.04 -0.45
N ASN A 56 -16.30 -1.02 0.03
CA ASN A 56 -15.54 -0.97 1.27
C ASN A 56 -14.39 0.03 1.24
N PHE A 57 -13.60 0.06 0.16
CA PHE A 57 -12.48 1.00 0.08
C PHE A 57 -12.96 2.44 -0.09
N SER A 58 -13.94 2.68 -0.95
CA SER A 58 -14.53 4.01 -1.15
C SER A 58 -15.12 4.57 0.13
N GLU A 59 -15.89 3.76 0.85
CA GLU A 59 -16.45 4.14 2.15
C GLU A 59 -15.36 4.43 3.18
N ALA A 60 -14.36 3.56 3.27
CA ALA A 60 -13.26 3.68 4.23
C ALA A 60 -12.39 4.93 3.99
N THR A 61 -12.28 5.37 2.76
CA THR A 61 -11.37 6.46 2.37
C THR A 61 -12.09 7.74 1.95
N PHE A 62 -13.42 7.78 2.09
CA PHE A 62 -14.27 8.91 1.72
C PHE A 62 -14.15 9.32 0.24
N GLN A 63 -13.92 8.36 -0.64
CA GLN A 63 -13.86 8.55 -2.08
C GLN A 63 -15.09 7.94 -2.73
N SER A 64 -16.03 8.76 -3.19
CA SER A 64 -17.22 8.27 -3.88
C SER A 64 -16.86 7.55 -5.18
N ASN A 65 -17.46 6.39 -5.42
CA ASN A 65 -17.37 5.59 -6.65
C ASN A 65 -15.95 5.10 -7.04
N TRP A 66 -14.93 5.38 -6.24
CA TRP A 66 -13.53 5.05 -6.58
C TRP A 66 -13.33 3.54 -6.81
N SER A 67 -13.87 2.71 -5.91
CA SER A 67 -13.76 1.24 -6.01
C SER A 67 -14.61 0.68 -7.14
N GLU A 68 -15.81 1.23 -7.36
CA GLU A 68 -16.71 0.78 -8.42
C GLU A 68 -16.10 0.96 -9.81
N GLU A 69 -15.46 2.10 -10.07
CA GLU A 69 -14.76 2.37 -11.32
C GLU A 69 -13.55 1.45 -11.57
N ARG A 70 -13.02 0.85 -10.52
CA ARG A 70 -11.81 0.01 -10.52
C ARG A 70 -12.07 -1.46 -10.22
N ARG A 71 -13.32 -1.85 -10.28
CA ARG A 71 -13.76 -3.23 -10.05
C ARG A 71 -12.95 -4.23 -10.88
N ASN A 72 -12.46 -5.29 -10.23
CA ASN A 72 -11.61 -6.32 -10.83
C ASN A 72 -10.27 -5.82 -11.42
N LYS A 73 -9.84 -4.62 -11.07
CA LYS A 73 -8.58 -4.04 -11.55
C LYS A 73 -7.58 -3.91 -10.41
N ASN A 74 -6.30 -3.93 -10.77
CA ASN A 74 -5.25 -3.53 -9.85
C ASN A 74 -5.05 -2.01 -9.93
N HIS A 75 -4.60 -1.40 -8.85
CA HIS A 75 -4.35 0.03 -8.80
C HIS A 75 -3.20 0.37 -7.84
N CYS A 76 -2.40 1.37 -8.20
CA CYS A 76 -1.41 1.93 -7.29
C CYS A 76 -2.10 2.88 -6.31
N MET A 77 -2.29 2.40 -5.11
CA MET A 77 -2.97 3.12 -4.04
C MET A 77 -1.99 3.97 -3.24
N CYS A 78 -2.45 5.13 -2.75
CA CYS A 78 -1.62 5.94 -1.85
C CYS A 78 -1.45 5.28 -0.48
N LEU A 79 -0.27 5.48 0.12
CA LEU A 79 0.09 4.87 1.41
C LEU A 79 -0.90 5.22 2.52
N GLY A 80 -1.32 6.48 2.57
CA GLY A 80 -2.25 6.96 3.58
C GLY A 80 -3.64 6.34 3.46
N ALA A 81 -4.17 6.23 2.23
CA ALA A 81 -5.48 5.59 2.01
C ALA A 81 -5.46 4.11 2.38
N TYR A 82 -4.39 3.39 2.03
CA TYR A 82 -4.21 2.01 2.46
C TYR A 82 -4.19 1.88 3.99
N SER A 83 -3.46 2.76 4.67
CA SER A 83 -3.39 2.77 6.12
C SER A 83 -4.75 2.99 6.78
N LEU A 84 -5.52 3.95 6.28
CA LEU A 84 -6.87 4.25 6.77
C LEU A 84 -7.84 3.07 6.53
N TYR A 85 -7.80 2.48 5.35
CA TYR A 85 -8.60 1.32 4.99
C TYR A 85 -8.36 0.15 5.97
N LYS A 86 -7.09 -0.22 6.21
CA LYS A 86 -6.74 -1.29 7.15
C LYS A 86 -7.13 -0.98 8.59
N GLN A 87 -7.02 0.27 9.01
CA GLN A 87 -7.44 0.68 10.35
C GLN A 87 -8.95 0.52 10.55
N ARG A 88 -9.76 0.86 9.56
CA ARG A 88 -11.22 0.71 9.64
C ARG A 88 -11.65 -0.75 9.64
N GLN A 89 -10.96 -1.61 8.88
CA GLN A 89 -11.14 -3.06 8.96
C GLN A 89 -10.82 -3.59 10.37
N LYS A 90 -9.72 -3.15 10.96
CA LYS A 90 -9.34 -3.55 12.33
C LYS A 90 -10.39 -3.17 13.37
N ARG A 91 -11.04 -2.03 13.20
CA ARG A 91 -12.10 -1.55 14.09
C ARG A 91 -13.45 -2.24 13.85
N GLY A 92 -13.56 -3.07 12.83
CA GLY A 92 -14.82 -3.72 12.44
C GLY A 92 -15.84 -2.77 11.82
N GLU A 93 -15.41 -1.59 11.37
CA GLU A 93 -16.26 -0.61 10.71
C GLU A 93 -16.62 -1.02 9.28
N ILE A 94 -15.75 -1.79 8.64
CA ILE A 94 -15.95 -2.39 7.32
C ILE A 94 -15.49 -3.86 7.36
N PRO A 95 -15.97 -4.72 6.45
CA PRO A 95 -15.54 -6.11 6.36
C PRO A 95 -14.04 -6.25 6.16
N LYS A 96 -13.45 -7.28 6.76
CA LYS A 96 -12.06 -7.63 6.55
C LYS A 96 -11.90 -8.36 5.23
N THR A 97 -10.90 -7.97 4.45
CA THR A 97 -10.51 -8.61 3.19
C THR A 97 -9.07 -9.06 3.27
N ASP A 98 -8.75 -10.14 2.58
CA ASP A 98 -7.42 -10.73 2.59
C ASP A 98 -6.88 -10.83 1.14
N ASN A 99 -5.54 -10.85 0.99
CA ASN A 99 -4.85 -11.07 -0.28
C ASN A 99 -5.12 -10.05 -1.40
N GLU A 100 -5.37 -8.81 -1.04
CA GLU A 100 -5.56 -7.74 -2.01
C GLU A 100 -4.25 -7.11 -2.52
N LEU A 101 -3.10 -7.40 -1.92
CA LEU A 101 -1.81 -6.84 -2.32
C LEU A 101 -1.13 -7.65 -3.45
N GLN A 102 -0.51 -6.93 -4.37
CA GLN A 102 0.37 -7.49 -5.41
C GLN A 102 1.83 -7.15 -5.04
N CYS A 103 2.42 -7.93 -4.17
CA CYS A 103 3.64 -7.56 -3.45
C CYS A 103 4.87 -7.39 -4.33
N HIS A 104 5.02 -8.15 -5.42
CA HIS A 104 6.12 -7.97 -6.38
C HIS A 104 6.02 -6.65 -7.19
N ALA A 105 4.86 -5.99 -7.14
CA ALA A 105 4.60 -4.70 -7.75
C ALA A 105 4.61 -3.53 -6.75
N ILE A 106 4.98 -3.78 -5.49
CA ILE A 106 5.17 -2.75 -4.46
C ILE A 106 6.66 -2.40 -4.42
N PRO A 107 7.07 -1.14 -4.66
CA PRO A 107 8.47 -0.76 -4.62
C PRO A 107 9.01 -0.75 -3.18
N GLU A 108 10.29 -1.07 -3.02
CA GLU A 108 11.01 -1.00 -1.74
C GLU A 108 10.88 0.38 -1.08
N SER A 109 10.80 1.44 -1.87
CA SER A 109 10.63 2.81 -1.40
C SER A 109 9.35 3.03 -0.56
N ALA A 110 8.29 2.24 -0.79
CA ALA A 110 7.07 2.31 0.01
C ALA A 110 7.34 2.05 1.52
N LEU A 111 8.35 1.25 1.82
CA LEU A 111 8.80 0.95 3.17
C LEU A 111 10.06 1.76 3.57
N SER A 112 10.31 2.89 2.94
CA SER A 112 11.42 3.77 3.30
C SER A 112 11.03 4.77 4.39
N GLU A 113 11.99 5.16 5.22
CA GLU A 113 11.83 6.21 6.23
C GLU A 113 11.27 7.51 5.63
N LYS A 114 11.71 7.85 4.43
CA LYS A 114 11.25 9.04 3.68
C LYS A 114 9.72 9.09 3.55
N TYR A 115 9.06 7.94 3.34
CA TYR A 115 7.63 7.88 3.09
C TYR A 115 6.80 7.44 4.30
N VAL A 116 7.40 6.86 5.33
CA VAL A 116 6.68 6.44 6.55
C VAL A 116 5.81 7.56 7.14
N ARG A 117 6.32 8.78 7.13
CA ARG A 117 5.56 9.96 7.62
C ARG A 117 4.33 10.26 6.75
N ASN A 118 4.39 9.93 5.45
CA ASN A 118 3.28 10.15 4.51
C ASN A 118 2.16 9.12 4.66
N TRP A 119 2.46 7.94 5.21
CA TRP A 119 1.42 6.98 5.60
C TRP A 119 0.39 7.59 6.55
N ALA A 120 0.81 8.61 7.30
CA ALA A 120 0.05 9.25 8.32
C ALA A 120 -0.59 10.59 7.90
N ARG A 121 -0.26 11.13 6.74
CA ARG A 121 -0.65 12.48 6.32
C ARG A 121 -1.53 12.50 5.08
N TRP A 122 -2.36 11.50 4.91
CA TRP A 122 -3.17 11.41 3.73
C TRP A 122 -4.37 12.36 3.77
N ASN A 123 -4.49 13.22 2.73
CA ASN A 123 -5.65 14.08 2.46
C ASN A 123 -6.24 14.85 3.67
N GLY A 124 -5.42 15.25 4.63
CA GLY A 124 -5.86 16.05 5.76
C GLY A 124 -6.80 15.34 6.74
N HIS A 125 -6.80 14.02 6.75
CA HIS A 125 -7.59 13.23 7.70
C HIS A 125 -6.84 12.92 9.01
N GLU A 126 -5.65 13.47 9.18
CA GLU A 126 -4.77 13.25 10.33
C GLU A 126 -5.44 13.55 11.67
N GLU A 127 -6.29 14.56 11.70
CA GLU A 127 -6.99 15.01 12.92
C GLU A 127 -8.02 13.99 13.43
N LYS A 128 -8.48 13.07 12.56
CA LYS A 128 -9.55 12.12 12.88
C LYS A 128 -9.05 10.77 13.36
N TYR A 129 -7.76 10.45 13.16
CA TYR A 129 -7.22 9.12 13.38
C TYR A 129 -5.89 9.17 14.13
N GLU A 130 -5.69 8.21 15.02
CA GLU A 130 -4.40 7.98 15.65
C GLU A 130 -3.42 7.38 14.65
N LEU A 131 -2.64 8.24 14.03
CA LEU A 131 -1.79 7.92 12.90
C LEU A 131 -0.78 6.81 13.15
N SER A 132 -0.19 6.80 14.36
CA SER A 132 0.77 5.75 14.73
C SER A 132 0.14 4.36 14.78
N GLN A 133 -1.09 4.24 15.24
CA GLN A 133 -1.83 2.97 15.26
C GLN A 133 -2.27 2.57 13.86
N THR A 134 -2.77 3.53 13.07
CA THR A 134 -3.18 3.33 11.69
C THR A 134 -2.03 2.78 10.85
N PHE A 135 -0.87 3.45 10.89
CA PHE A 135 0.33 3.00 10.19
C PHE A 135 0.79 1.60 10.63
N THR A 136 0.82 1.37 11.94
CA THR A 136 1.32 0.09 12.48
C THR A 136 0.51 -1.09 12.02
N HIS A 137 -0.80 -0.95 12.01
CA HIS A 137 -1.67 -2.03 11.57
C HIS A 137 -1.51 -2.29 10.06
N ALA A 138 -1.52 -1.25 9.24
CA ALA A 138 -1.32 -1.37 7.81
C ALA A 138 0.05 -1.99 7.47
N LEU A 139 1.10 -1.59 8.19
CA LEU A 139 2.43 -2.18 8.03
C LEU A 139 2.43 -3.68 8.40
N SER A 140 1.77 -4.06 9.48
CA SER A 140 1.67 -5.47 9.87
C SER A 140 0.97 -6.29 8.79
N GLU A 141 -0.19 -5.84 8.33
CA GLU A 141 -0.96 -6.52 7.27
C GLU A 141 -0.15 -6.64 5.97
N LEU A 142 0.56 -5.58 5.55
CA LEU A 142 1.42 -5.63 4.38
C LEU A 142 2.57 -6.64 4.57
N CYS A 143 3.22 -6.62 5.72
CA CYS A 143 4.33 -7.53 6.01
C CYS A 143 3.88 -8.99 6.07
N ASP A 144 2.69 -9.25 6.61
CA ASP A 144 2.12 -10.60 6.71
C ASP A 144 1.74 -11.12 5.32
N GLN A 145 0.94 -10.38 4.55
CA GLN A 145 0.54 -10.77 3.19
C GLN A 145 1.75 -10.94 2.26
N CYS A 146 2.70 -10.01 2.30
CA CYS A 146 3.85 -10.08 1.42
C CYS A 146 4.87 -11.14 1.90
N GLY A 147 4.89 -11.48 3.18
CA GLY A 147 5.63 -12.62 3.68
C GLY A 147 5.15 -13.94 3.10
N GLU A 148 3.84 -14.11 2.96
CA GLU A 148 3.22 -15.28 2.34
C GLU A 148 3.47 -15.35 0.82
N GLN A 149 3.56 -14.20 0.14
CA GLN A 149 3.79 -14.12 -1.30
C GLN A 149 5.27 -14.23 -1.70
N ALA A 150 6.22 -14.22 -0.77
CA ALA A 150 7.64 -14.38 -1.06
C ALA A 150 7.92 -15.78 -1.64
N ARG A 151 8.63 -15.83 -2.77
CA ARG A 151 8.89 -17.06 -3.55
C ARG A 151 10.14 -17.80 -3.10
N THR A 152 11.09 -17.08 -2.50
CA THR A 152 12.37 -17.62 -2.00
C THR A 152 12.64 -17.16 -0.57
N GLU A 153 13.58 -17.82 0.11
CA GLU A 153 13.98 -17.40 1.45
C GLU A 153 14.71 -16.06 1.42
N GLU A 154 15.49 -15.78 0.36
CA GLU A 154 16.16 -14.50 0.18
C GLU A 154 15.14 -13.35 0.07
N GLU A 155 14.06 -13.53 -0.67
CA GLU A 155 12.97 -12.57 -0.76
C GLU A 155 12.34 -12.34 0.62
N ARG A 156 12.07 -13.42 1.35
CA ARG A 156 11.46 -13.36 2.68
C ARG A 156 12.37 -12.64 3.69
N GLU A 157 13.65 -12.93 3.67
CA GLU A 157 14.64 -12.27 4.54
C GLU A 157 14.79 -10.79 4.23
N HIS A 158 14.89 -10.43 2.93
CA HIS A 158 14.99 -9.04 2.51
C HIS A 158 13.79 -8.22 2.99
N MET A 159 12.59 -8.72 2.73
CA MET A 159 11.34 -8.06 3.13
C MET A 159 11.22 -7.97 4.66
N ARG A 160 11.57 -9.04 5.40
CA ARG A 160 11.59 -9.03 6.87
C ARG A 160 12.50 -7.94 7.40
N GLY A 161 13.68 -7.76 6.80
CA GLY A 161 14.61 -6.69 7.14
C GLY A 161 14.03 -5.28 6.93
N LEU A 162 13.26 -5.07 5.86
CA LEU A 162 12.53 -3.81 5.64
C LEU A 162 11.47 -3.58 6.72
N CYS A 163 10.63 -4.56 6.96
CA CYS A 163 9.56 -4.50 7.96
C CYS A 163 10.11 -4.23 9.38
N ASP A 164 11.20 -4.88 9.76
CA ASP A 164 11.82 -4.70 11.07
C ASP A 164 12.44 -3.30 11.24
N ARG A 165 13.01 -2.73 10.18
CA ARG A 165 13.47 -1.34 10.22
C ARG A 165 12.29 -0.38 10.46
N MET A 166 11.17 -0.57 9.78
CA MET A 166 9.98 0.28 9.94
C MET A 166 9.37 0.14 11.35
N ARG A 167 9.35 -1.06 11.92
CA ARG A 167 8.89 -1.29 13.29
C ARG A 167 9.77 -0.62 14.34
N LYS A 168 11.08 -0.56 14.11
CA LYS A 168 12.02 0.15 15.00
C LYS A 168 11.82 1.67 14.92
N PHE A 169 11.62 2.20 13.73
CA PHE A 169 11.38 3.63 13.50
C PHE A 169 10.20 4.19 14.29
N LYS A 170 9.18 3.38 14.50
CA LYS A 170 8.01 3.75 15.31
C LYS A 170 8.31 3.98 16.81
N ARG A 171 9.38 3.38 17.34
CA ARG A 171 9.69 3.42 18.77
C ARG A 171 10.43 4.68 19.20
N GLU A 172 10.95 5.46 18.27
CA GLU A 172 11.57 6.73 18.60
C GLU A 172 10.49 7.80 18.78
N PRO A 173 10.40 8.42 19.97
CA PRO A 173 9.49 9.55 20.14
C PRO A 173 9.91 10.65 19.19
N THR A 174 8.98 11.11 18.36
CA THR A 174 9.19 12.30 17.55
C THR A 174 9.56 13.42 18.51
N ALA A 175 10.80 13.87 18.49
CA ALA A 175 11.18 15.09 19.18
C ALA A 175 10.28 16.21 18.65
N ILE A 176 9.45 16.74 19.54
CA ILE A 176 8.56 17.88 19.34
C ILE A 176 9.42 19.12 19.13
#